data_adee0073bb08a898e65209be1854fa0a
#
_entry.id   adee0073bb08a898e65209be1854fa0a
#
_cell.length_a   1.000
_cell.length_b   1.000
_cell.length_c   1.000
_cell.angle_alpha   90.00
_cell.angle_beta   90.00
_cell.angle_gamma   90.00
#
_symmetry.space_group_name_H-M   'P 1'
#
loop_
_entity.id
_entity.type
_entity.pdbx_description
1 polymer ?
#
loop_
_entity_poly.entity_id
_entity_poly.type
_entity_poly.pdbx_seq_one_letter_code
_entity_poly.pdbx_strand_id
1 'polypeptide(L)'
;IRVISPDIGGGFGNKVGAYPGYVCSVVASIVTGLPVKWVEDRMENLMTTAFARDYWMKGKISATKEGKITGLWCHTTADHGGFDACADPTKFPAGFMNICTGSYDIPTAYLAVDGVYTNKAPGGVAYRCSFRVTEAAYFIERMIEVLAIELNMDAAELRRINFIKQDQFPYTSALGWEYDSGDYHTAWDKALVAVGY
;
A
#
# COMPACT_ATOMS: atom_id res chain seq x y z
N ILE A 1 17.22 3.21 30.80
CA ILE A 1 17.65 3.31 29.38
C ILE A 1 17.19 4.68 28.88
N ARG A 2 18.07 5.40 28.22
CA ARG A 2 17.77 6.67 27.54
C ARG A 2 18.03 6.51 26.05
N VAL A 3 17.02 6.80 25.23
CA VAL A 3 17.11 6.82 23.77
C VAL A 3 17.06 8.28 23.31
N ILE A 4 17.99 8.68 22.45
CA ILE A 4 18.06 10.03 21.88
C ILE A 4 18.03 9.89 20.37
N SER A 5 17.12 10.63 19.73
CA SER A 5 17.06 10.76 18.28
C SER A 5 17.48 12.19 17.92
N PRO A 6 18.70 12.39 17.40
CA PRO A 6 19.10 13.68 16.86
C PRO A 6 18.43 13.95 15.51
N ASP A 7 18.85 15.02 14.84
CA ASP A 7 18.35 15.37 13.51
C ASP A 7 18.55 14.21 12.52
N ILE A 8 17.44 13.85 11.84
CA ILE A 8 17.40 12.74 10.89
C ILE A 8 17.06 13.29 9.51
N GLY A 9 17.87 12.98 8.51
CA GLY A 9 17.68 13.40 7.12
C GLY A 9 16.56 12.65 6.36
N GLY A 10 15.52 12.24 7.06
CA GLY A 10 14.39 11.49 6.53
C GLY A 10 14.46 9.99 6.85
N GLY A 11 13.29 9.36 6.95
CA GLY A 11 13.13 7.93 7.24
C GLY A 11 12.62 7.12 6.03
N PHE A 12 11.65 7.71 5.30
CA PHE A 12 11.00 7.15 4.12
C PHE A 12 10.45 5.73 4.30
N GLY A 13 10.20 5.32 5.54
CA GLY A 13 9.81 3.97 5.93
C GLY A 13 10.98 3.02 6.21
N ASN A 14 12.15 3.24 5.62
CA ASN A 14 13.32 2.39 5.82
C ASN A 14 13.81 2.38 7.29
N LYS A 15 13.65 3.47 8.01
CA LYS A 15 14.08 3.61 9.42
C LYS A 15 13.00 3.19 10.43
N VAL A 16 11.90 2.61 9.99
CA VAL A 16 10.82 2.13 10.88
C VAL A 16 11.15 0.78 11.51
N GLY A 17 11.87 -0.08 10.79
CA GLY A 17 12.17 -1.43 11.24
C GLY A 17 13.19 -1.51 12.37
N ALA A 18 13.12 -2.58 13.15
CA ALA A 18 14.15 -2.96 14.12
C ALA A 18 15.14 -3.91 13.46
N TYR A 19 16.30 -3.40 13.07
CA TYR A 19 17.30 -4.18 12.36
C TYR A 19 18.32 -4.84 13.29
N PRO A 20 18.90 -5.98 12.88
CA PRO A 20 19.88 -6.71 13.69
C PRO A 20 21.05 -5.87 14.19
N GLY A 21 21.52 -4.91 13.39
CA GLY A 21 22.62 -4.01 13.78
C GLY A 21 22.33 -3.17 15.01
N TYR A 22 21.09 -2.76 15.25
CA TYR A 22 20.70 -2.05 16.48
C TYR A 22 20.82 -2.97 17.68
N VAL A 23 20.29 -4.18 17.57
CA VAL A 23 20.34 -5.17 18.66
C VAL A 23 21.78 -5.57 18.96
N CYS A 24 22.55 -5.90 17.93
CA CYS A 24 23.96 -6.28 18.07
C CYS A 24 24.79 -5.19 18.74
N SER A 25 24.60 -3.92 18.38
CA SER A 25 25.33 -2.79 18.99
C SER A 25 25.01 -2.64 20.48
N VAL A 26 23.75 -2.78 20.85
CA VAL A 26 23.33 -2.70 22.26
C VAL A 26 23.93 -3.87 23.06
N VAL A 27 23.79 -5.10 22.55
CA VAL A 27 24.33 -6.30 23.22
C VAL A 27 25.85 -6.23 23.34
N ALA A 28 26.56 -5.82 22.27
CA ALA A 28 28.00 -5.67 22.30
C ALA A 28 28.44 -4.63 23.35
N SER A 29 27.75 -3.51 23.48
CA SER A 29 28.03 -2.51 24.49
C SER A 29 27.82 -3.04 25.93
N ILE A 30 26.78 -3.82 26.15
CA ILE A 30 26.51 -4.45 27.45
C ILE A 30 27.60 -5.47 27.81
N VAL A 31 27.96 -6.33 26.85
CA VAL A 31 28.94 -7.41 27.10
C VAL A 31 30.35 -6.87 27.31
N THR A 32 30.76 -5.85 26.55
CA THR A 32 32.10 -5.29 26.62
C THR A 32 32.26 -4.19 27.69
N GLY A 33 31.15 -3.59 28.12
CA GLY A 33 31.19 -2.40 28.98
C GLY A 33 31.71 -1.13 28.29
N LEU A 34 31.80 -1.13 26.95
CA LEU A 34 32.37 -0.06 26.15
C LEU A 34 31.31 0.57 25.23
N PRO A 35 31.48 1.85 24.82
CA PRO A 35 30.67 2.44 23.77
C PRO A 35 30.86 1.69 22.45
N VAL A 36 29.74 1.37 21.77
CA VAL A 36 29.75 0.73 20.47
C VAL A 36 29.05 1.61 19.45
N LYS A 37 29.67 1.79 18.29
CA LYS A 37 29.12 2.50 17.14
C LYS A 37 28.95 1.56 15.97
N TRP A 38 27.75 1.54 15.39
CA TRP A 38 27.46 0.86 14.15
C TRP A 38 27.13 1.88 13.06
N VAL A 39 27.75 1.72 11.90
CA VAL A 39 27.50 2.55 10.72
C VAL A 39 27.40 1.62 9.52
N GLU A 40 26.26 1.63 8.90
CA GLU A 40 25.98 0.89 7.68
C GLU A 40 26.47 1.66 6.45
N ASP A 41 27.15 0.99 5.54
CA ASP A 41 27.40 1.56 4.21
C ASP A 41 26.18 1.40 3.29
N ARG A 42 26.27 1.91 2.06
CA ARG A 42 25.15 1.84 1.12
C ARG A 42 24.84 0.42 0.68
N MET A 43 25.82 -0.41 0.51
CA MET A 43 25.62 -1.81 0.06
C MET A 43 25.01 -2.65 1.19
N GLU A 44 25.52 -2.50 2.39
CA GLU A 44 24.94 -3.14 3.58
C GLU A 44 23.49 -2.71 3.77
N ASN A 45 23.19 -1.42 3.65
CA ASN A 45 21.83 -0.90 3.77
C ASN A 45 20.89 -1.52 2.73
N LEU A 46 21.28 -1.62 1.47
CA LEU A 46 20.46 -2.21 0.41
C LEU A 46 20.22 -3.72 0.58
N MET A 47 21.16 -4.42 1.22
CA MET A 47 21.05 -5.88 1.44
C MET A 47 20.29 -6.25 2.72
N THR A 48 20.33 -5.40 3.74
CA THR A 48 19.89 -5.77 5.09
C THR A 48 18.68 -5.01 5.60
N THR A 49 18.38 -3.85 5.01
CA THR A 49 17.21 -3.09 5.40
C THR A 49 15.98 -3.47 4.59
N ALA A 50 14.84 -3.11 5.11
CA ALA A 50 13.56 -3.56 4.59
C ALA A 50 13.25 -3.06 3.18
N PHE A 51 12.60 -3.92 2.43
CA PHE A 51 12.00 -3.61 1.13
C PHE A 51 10.47 -3.61 1.21
N ALA A 52 9.82 -3.12 0.15
CA ALA A 52 8.37 -3.10 0.01
C ALA A 52 7.94 -3.40 -1.42
N ARG A 53 6.64 -3.69 -1.59
CA ARG A 53 5.94 -3.78 -2.88
C ARG A 53 6.28 -5.00 -3.74
N ASP A 54 6.76 -6.06 -3.14
CA ASP A 54 6.90 -7.33 -3.81
C ASP A 54 5.63 -8.16 -3.61
N TYR A 55 4.61 -7.87 -4.43
CA TYR A 55 3.26 -8.41 -4.32
C TYR A 55 2.81 -9.08 -5.60
N TRP A 56 2.19 -10.22 -5.46
CA TRP A 56 1.50 -10.94 -6.53
C TRP A 56 0.01 -10.82 -6.29
N MET A 57 -0.68 -10.10 -7.16
CA MET A 57 -2.08 -9.78 -7.00
C MET A 57 -2.92 -10.46 -8.08
N LYS A 58 -3.98 -11.15 -7.64
CA LYS A 58 -5.01 -11.72 -8.50
C LYS A 58 -6.30 -10.96 -8.26
N GLY A 59 -6.97 -10.54 -9.33
CA GLY A 59 -8.21 -9.77 -9.23
C GLY A 59 -9.33 -10.35 -10.06
N LYS A 60 -10.57 -10.12 -9.60
CA LYS A 60 -11.79 -10.26 -10.38
C LYS A 60 -12.63 -9.03 -10.12
N ILE A 61 -13.23 -8.50 -11.18
CA ILE A 61 -14.18 -7.39 -11.12
C ILE A 61 -15.43 -7.77 -11.84
N SER A 62 -16.58 -7.38 -11.33
CA SER A 62 -17.88 -7.59 -11.96
C SER A 62 -18.58 -6.25 -12.17
N ALA A 63 -19.29 -6.14 -13.28
CA ALA A 63 -20.04 -4.94 -13.64
C ALA A 63 -21.27 -5.30 -14.47
N THR A 64 -22.20 -4.34 -14.56
CA THR A 64 -23.28 -4.41 -15.56
C THR A 64 -22.72 -4.10 -16.95
N LYS A 65 -23.52 -4.34 -18.00
CA LYS A 65 -23.15 -4.00 -19.38
C LYS A 65 -22.97 -2.49 -19.60
N GLU A 66 -23.64 -1.68 -18.77
CA GLU A 66 -23.57 -0.23 -18.78
C GLU A 66 -22.34 0.31 -17.99
N GLY A 67 -21.49 -0.58 -17.47
CA GLY A 67 -20.24 -0.21 -16.80
C GLY A 67 -20.37 0.03 -15.30
N LYS A 68 -21.53 -0.13 -14.66
CA LYS A 68 -21.62 0.01 -13.20
C LYS A 68 -20.98 -1.22 -12.52
N ILE A 69 -19.93 -0.98 -11.74
CA ILE A 69 -19.22 -2.01 -10.98
C ILE A 69 -20.13 -2.53 -9.87
N THR A 70 -20.22 -3.86 -9.75
CA THR A 70 -21.05 -4.56 -8.77
C THR A 70 -20.25 -5.30 -7.73
N GLY A 71 -18.98 -5.61 -8.02
CA GLY A 71 -18.14 -6.31 -7.06
C GLY A 71 -16.66 -6.33 -7.43
N LEU A 72 -15.84 -6.47 -6.40
CA LEU A 72 -14.38 -6.59 -6.50
C LEU A 72 -13.90 -7.75 -5.63
N TRP A 73 -13.05 -8.58 -6.19
CA TRP A 73 -12.34 -9.64 -5.47
C TRP A 73 -10.85 -9.52 -5.71
N CYS A 74 -10.07 -9.57 -4.63
CA CYS A 74 -8.61 -9.54 -4.68
C CYS A 74 -8.01 -10.61 -3.77
N HIS A 75 -6.99 -11.30 -4.26
CA HIS A 75 -6.11 -12.13 -3.46
C HIS A 75 -4.67 -11.74 -3.72
N THR A 76 -3.96 -11.36 -2.68
CA THR A 76 -2.59 -10.88 -2.76
C THR A 76 -1.67 -11.80 -1.97
N THR A 77 -0.54 -12.18 -2.56
CA THR A 77 0.59 -12.80 -1.88
C THR A 77 1.67 -11.74 -1.71
N ALA A 78 2.00 -11.41 -0.46
CA ALA A 78 2.99 -10.40 -0.10
C ALA A 78 4.28 -11.05 0.40
N ASP A 79 5.42 -10.67 -0.19
CA ASP A 79 6.74 -11.14 0.26
C ASP A 79 7.21 -10.33 1.47
N HIS A 80 7.41 -11.04 2.59
CA HIS A 80 7.91 -10.48 3.86
C HIS A 80 9.43 -10.68 4.04
N GLY A 81 10.12 -11.27 3.05
CA GLY A 81 11.55 -11.57 3.16
C GLY A 81 11.88 -12.54 4.27
N GLY A 82 13.06 -12.46 4.86
CA GLY A 82 13.54 -13.39 5.88
C GLY A 82 12.89 -13.23 7.25
N PHE A 83 12.37 -12.06 7.57
CA PHE A 83 11.63 -11.77 8.82
C PHE A 83 10.90 -10.41 8.72
N ASP A 84 9.92 -10.21 9.59
CA ASP A 84 9.21 -8.94 9.69
C ASP A 84 10.03 -7.88 10.43
N ALA A 85 10.57 -6.92 9.72
CA ALA A 85 11.33 -5.83 10.32
C ALA A 85 10.47 -4.92 11.20
N CYS A 86 9.16 -4.84 10.95
CA CYS A 86 8.21 -4.07 11.76
C CYS A 86 7.54 -4.89 12.87
N ALA A 87 7.87 -6.15 13.03
CA ALA A 87 7.33 -7.07 14.04
C ALA A 87 5.79 -7.19 14.06
N ASP A 88 5.11 -6.85 12.95
CA ASP A 88 3.67 -6.95 12.81
C ASP A 88 3.29 -7.39 11.40
N PRO A 89 3.22 -8.72 11.15
CA PRO A 89 2.89 -9.28 9.85
C PRO A 89 1.46 -8.93 9.38
N THR A 90 0.59 -8.48 10.28
CA THR A 90 -0.79 -8.12 9.94
C THR A 90 -0.93 -6.69 9.47
N LYS A 91 0.00 -5.83 9.79
CA LYS A 91 -0.06 -4.38 9.54
C LYS A 91 -0.11 -4.04 8.05
N PHE A 92 0.60 -4.77 7.24
CA PHE A 92 0.62 -4.65 5.79
C PHE A 92 -0.72 -5.02 5.15
N PRO A 93 -1.21 -6.24 5.40
CA PRO A 93 -2.50 -6.67 4.87
C PRO A 93 -3.63 -5.71 5.24
N ALA A 94 -3.72 -5.31 6.51
CA ALA A 94 -4.78 -4.42 6.98
C ALA A 94 -4.76 -3.06 6.26
N GLY A 95 -3.59 -2.48 6.03
CA GLY A 95 -3.47 -1.20 5.33
C GLY A 95 -3.92 -1.27 3.88
N PHE A 96 -3.56 -2.32 3.16
CA PHE A 96 -3.98 -2.54 1.78
C PHE A 96 -5.48 -2.84 1.68
N MET A 97 -6.00 -3.64 2.59
CA MET A 97 -7.41 -4.07 2.59
C MET A 97 -8.38 -2.89 2.63
N ASN A 98 -8.15 -1.91 3.48
CA ASN A 98 -9.13 -0.87 3.76
C ASN A 98 -9.39 0.07 2.59
N ILE A 99 -8.43 0.28 1.69
CA ILE A 99 -8.51 1.28 0.62
C ILE A 99 -8.49 0.70 -0.79
N CYS A 100 -8.60 -0.63 -0.93
CA CYS A 100 -8.47 -1.31 -2.22
C CYS A 100 -9.58 -0.98 -3.23
N THR A 101 -10.71 -0.42 -2.77
CA THR A 101 -11.77 0.07 -3.65
C THR A 101 -11.48 1.45 -4.25
N GLY A 102 -10.43 2.13 -3.79
CA GLY A 102 -10.07 3.47 -4.29
C GLY A 102 -11.19 4.48 -4.11
N SER A 103 -11.33 5.40 -5.05
CA SER A 103 -12.34 6.46 -5.06
C SER A 103 -13.68 6.01 -5.68
N TYR A 104 -13.94 4.70 -5.73
CA TYR A 104 -15.08 4.14 -6.45
C TYR A 104 -16.16 3.61 -5.51
N ASP A 105 -17.41 3.84 -5.90
CA ASP A 105 -18.61 3.31 -5.26
C ASP A 105 -18.81 1.84 -5.66
N ILE A 106 -18.11 0.94 -4.97
CA ILE A 106 -18.17 -0.50 -5.18
C ILE A 106 -18.95 -1.14 -4.03
N PRO A 107 -20.14 -1.69 -4.28
CA PRO A 107 -21.03 -2.12 -3.20
C PRO A 107 -20.57 -3.39 -2.49
N THR A 108 -19.77 -4.23 -3.17
CA THR A 108 -19.30 -5.50 -2.60
C THR A 108 -17.82 -5.67 -2.91
N ALA A 109 -17.03 -5.92 -1.89
CA ALA A 109 -15.61 -6.20 -2.04
C ALA A 109 -15.16 -7.33 -1.09
N TYR A 110 -14.28 -8.18 -1.61
CA TYR A 110 -13.59 -9.20 -0.82
C TYR A 110 -12.10 -9.11 -1.10
N LEU A 111 -11.30 -9.12 -0.05
CA LEU A 111 -9.86 -9.06 -0.16
C LEU A 111 -9.21 -10.02 0.83
N ALA A 112 -8.25 -10.81 0.35
CA ALA A 112 -7.40 -11.66 1.15
C ALA A 112 -5.94 -11.39 0.85
N VAL A 113 -5.10 -11.42 1.88
CA VAL A 113 -3.66 -11.25 1.76
C VAL A 113 -2.95 -12.35 2.52
N ASP A 114 -2.06 -13.07 1.84
CA ASP A 114 -1.15 -14.04 2.42
C ASP A 114 0.25 -13.44 2.49
N GLY A 115 0.86 -13.46 3.68
CA GLY A 115 2.28 -13.15 3.85
C GLY A 115 3.12 -14.41 3.65
N VAL A 116 4.20 -14.31 2.90
CA VAL A 116 5.16 -15.40 2.71
C VAL A 116 6.56 -14.95 3.11
N TYR A 117 7.30 -15.84 3.76
CA TYR A 117 8.71 -15.60 4.06
C TYR A 117 9.59 -16.16 2.96
N THR A 118 10.61 -15.40 2.61
CA THR A 118 11.61 -15.78 1.60
C THR A 118 13.01 -15.48 2.13
N ASN A 119 14.04 -15.80 1.34
CA ASN A 119 15.44 -15.51 1.68
C ASN A 119 15.92 -14.13 1.22
N LYS A 120 15.00 -13.19 1.01
CA LYS A 120 15.33 -11.79 0.70
C LYS A 120 15.60 -10.98 1.97
N ALA A 121 16.01 -9.74 1.80
CA ALA A 121 16.04 -8.75 2.87
C ALA A 121 14.66 -8.66 3.57
N PRO A 122 14.61 -8.23 4.84
CA PRO A 122 13.35 -8.18 5.57
C PRO A 122 12.33 -7.29 4.86
N GLY A 123 11.10 -7.78 4.77
CA GLY A 123 9.97 -7.06 4.18
C GLY A 123 9.06 -6.45 5.26
N GLY A 124 7.82 -6.22 4.88
CA GLY A 124 6.81 -5.82 5.84
C GLY A 124 6.93 -4.39 6.36
N VAL A 125 7.59 -3.48 5.66
CA VAL A 125 7.83 -2.10 6.11
C VAL A 125 6.88 -1.12 5.43
N ALA A 126 6.41 -0.16 6.22
CA ALA A 126 5.69 1.02 5.73
C ALA A 126 6.63 1.89 4.90
N TYR A 127 6.92 1.46 3.71
CA TYR A 127 7.84 2.14 2.82
C TYR A 127 7.12 3.29 2.13
N ARG A 128 7.72 4.46 2.10
CA ARG A 128 7.31 5.68 1.39
C ARG A 128 5.91 5.63 0.74
N CYS A 129 5.05 6.63 0.92
CA CYS A 129 3.65 6.67 0.49
C CYS A 129 2.73 5.73 1.28
N SER A 130 3.08 5.42 2.53
CA SER A 130 2.21 4.64 3.42
C SER A 130 1.82 3.29 2.82
N PHE A 131 2.62 2.30 2.91
CA PHE A 131 2.50 0.85 2.60
C PHE A 131 1.18 0.29 1.99
N ARG A 132 0.21 1.10 1.66
CA ARG A 132 -1.12 0.68 1.17
C ARG A 132 -1.56 1.37 -0.12
N VAL A 133 -1.20 2.64 -0.27
CA VAL A 133 -1.77 3.48 -1.33
C VAL A 133 -1.30 3.04 -2.71
N THR A 134 -0.01 2.80 -2.87
CA THR A 134 0.58 2.47 -4.18
C THR A 134 0.07 1.15 -4.73
N GLU A 135 0.01 0.13 -3.89
CA GLU A 135 -0.44 -1.21 -4.28
C GLU A 135 -1.94 -1.24 -4.54
N ALA A 136 -2.72 -0.60 -3.66
CA ALA A 136 -4.16 -0.52 -3.81
C ALA A 136 -4.55 0.29 -5.05
N ALA A 137 -3.92 1.43 -5.27
CA ALA A 137 -4.15 2.26 -6.46
C ALA A 137 -3.78 1.50 -7.75
N TYR A 138 -2.61 0.85 -7.78
CA TYR A 138 -2.22 0.03 -8.91
C TYR A 138 -3.26 -1.06 -9.20
N PHE A 139 -3.70 -1.77 -8.17
CA PHE A 139 -4.64 -2.87 -8.32
C PHE A 139 -5.98 -2.39 -8.89
N ILE A 140 -6.64 -1.44 -8.23
CA ILE A 140 -7.97 -1.00 -8.65
C ILE A 140 -7.95 -0.33 -10.01
N GLU A 141 -6.97 0.54 -10.27
CA GLU A 141 -6.86 1.23 -11.55
C GLU A 141 -6.58 0.24 -12.70
N ARG A 142 -5.75 -0.78 -12.46
CA ARG A 142 -5.53 -1.83 -13.44
C ARG A 142 -6.77 -2.67 -13.70
N MET A 143 -7.55 -2.97 -12.67
CA MET A 143 -8.80 -3.71 -12.83
C MET A 143 -9.83 -2.92 -13.65
N ILE A 144 -9.89 -1.60 -13.47
CA ILE A 144 -10.77 -0.73 -14.26
C ILE A 144 -10.32 -0.67 -15.73
N GLU A 145 -9.02 -0.57 -16.01
CA GLU A 145 -8.51 -0.64 -17.37
C GLU A 145 -8.90 -1.95 -18.08
N VAL A 146 -8.72 -3.08 -17.40
CA VAL A 146 -9.09 -4.39 -17.96
C VAL A 146 -10.60 -4.45 -18.21
N LEU A 147 -11.41 -3.97 -17.27
CA LEU A 147 -12.87 -3.94 -17.42
C LEU A 147 -13.31 -3.05 -18.58
N ALA A 148 -12.68 -1.90 -18.78
CA ALA A 148 -12.96 -1.00 -19.89
C ALA A 148 -12.72 -1.68 -21.25
N ILE A 149 -11.63 -2.43 -21.37
CA ILE A 149 -11.33 -3.22 -22.58
C ILE A 149 -12.41 -4.29 -22.80
N GLU A 150 -12.76 -5.06 -21.79
CA GLU A 150 -13.76 -6.12 -21.88
C GLU A 150 -15.16 -5.59 -22.25
N LEU A 151 -15.53 -4.41 -21.76
CA LEU A 151 -16.79 -3.75 -22.09
C LEU A 151 -16.75 -2.95 -23.40
N ASN A 152 -15.59 -2.81 -24.02
CA ASN A 152 -15.34 -1.90 -25.15
C ASN A 152 -15.85 -0.48 -24.84
N MET A 153 -15.51 0.01 -23.66
CA MET A 153 -15.90 1.31 -23.12
C MET A 153 -14.67 2.17 -22.92
N ASP A 154 -14.84 3.49 -23.06
CA ASP A 154 -13.80 4.46 -22.71
C ASP A 154 -13.44 4.37 -21.22
N ALA A 155 -12.15 4.26 -20.91
CA ALA A 155 -11.71 4.04 -19.54
C ALA A 155 -11.93 5.27 -18.63
N ALA A 156 -11.97 6.48 -19.21
CA ALA A 156 -12.27 7.69 -18.46
C ALA A 156 -13.77 7.77 -18.12
N GLU A 157 -14.63 7.35 -19.04
CA GLU A 157 -16.07 7.29 -18.81
C GLU A 157 -16.42 6.18 -17.80
N LEU A 158 -15.77 5.02 -17.88
CA LEU A 158 -15.95 3.95 -16.90
C LEU A 158 -15.62 4.39 -15.47
N ARG A 159 -14.56 5.17 -15.30
CA ARG A 159 -14.21 5.78 -14.01
C ARG A 159 -15.29 6.74 -13.54
N ARG A 160 -15.73 7.63 -14.44
CA ARG A 160 -16.76 8.63 -14.17
C ARG A 160 -18.06 8.00 -13.66
N ILE A 161 -18.52 6.91 -14.28
CA ILE A 161 -19.72 6.15 -13.88
C ILE A 161 -19.62 5.64 -12.44
N ASN A 162 -18.43 5.31 -12.00
CA ASN A 162 -18.19 4.57 -10.76
C ASN A 162 -17.60 5.39 -9.61
N PHE A 163 -17.26 6.65 -9.80
CA PHE A 163 -16.80 7.48 -8.69
C PHE A 163 -17.86 7.62 -7.59
N ILE A 164 -17.40 7.70 -6.34
CA ILE A 164 -18.22 8.13 -5.21
C ILE A 164 -18.71 9.55 -5.51
N LYS A 165 -20.01 9.77 -5.43
CA LYS A 165 -20.64 11.06 -5.74
C LYS A 165 -20.52 12.00 -4.55
N GLN A 166 -20.54 13.32 -4.83
CA GLN A 166 -20.42 14.34 -3.80
C GLN A 166 -21.52 14.27 -2.74
N ASP A 167 -22.72 13.87 -3.12
CA ASP A 167 -23.87 13.72 -2.19
C ASP A 167 -23.85 12.44 -1.35
N GLN A 168 -22.89 11.54 -1.59
CA GLN A 168 -22.70 10.32 -0.81
C GLN A 168 -21.80 10.51 0.41
N PHE A 169 -21.09 11.64 0.52
CA PHE A 169 -20.21 11.89 1.68
C PHE A 169 -20.97 12.31 2.95
N PRO A 170 -20.53 11.86 4.14
CA PRO A 170 -19.41 10.92 4.36
C PRO A 170 -19.74 9.52 3.85
N TYR A 171 -18.77 8.88 3.17
CA TYR A 171 -18.95 7.59 2.51
C TYR A 171 -18.10 6.51 3.17
N THR A 172 -18.70 5.38 3.52
CA THR A 172 -17.99 4.21 4.01
C THR A 172 -17.91 3.15 2.91
N SER A 173 -16.70 2.79 2.51
CA SER A 173 -16.48 1.77 1.49
C SER A 173 -16.89 0.36 1.96
N ALA A 174 -17.10 -0.56 1.03
CA ALA A 174 -17.35 -1.97 1.34
C ALA A 174 -16.25 -2.65 2.17
N LEU A 175 -15.06 -2.05 2.24
CA LEU A 175 -13.92 -2.51 3.06
C LEU A 175 -13.76 -1.73 4.37
N GLY A 176 -14.73 -0.88 4.71
CA GLY A 176 -14.78 -0.14 5.98
C GLY A 176 -13.90 1.10 6.05
N TRP A 177 -13.40 1.60 4.91
CA TRP A 177 -12.70 2.89 4.89
C TRP A 177 -13.69 4.04 4.80
N GLU A 178 -13.53 5.05 5.67
CA GLU A 178 -14.38 6.24 5.70
C GLU A 178 -13.71 7.38 4.92
N TYR A 179 -14.49 7.99 4.03
CA TYR A 179 -14.16 9.20 3.30
C TYR A 179 -15.03 10.33 3.83
N ASP A 180 -14.39 11.42 4.24
CA ASP A 180 -15.08 12.56 4.88
C ASP A 180 -15.72 13.50 3.86
N SER A 181 -15.06 13.73 2.74
CA SER A 181 -15.47 14.69 1.72
C SER A 181 -14.79 14.44 0.38
N GLY A 182 -15.34 15.01 -0.69
CA GLY A 182 -14.73 14.98 -2.01
C GLY A 182 -15.68 15.42 -3.12
N ASP A 183 -15.10 15.83 -4.25
CA ASP A 183 -15.78 16.06 -5.52
C ASP A 183 -14.93 15.47 -6.64
N TYR A 184 -15.01 14.17 -6.79
CA TYR A 184 -14.18 13.42 -7.73
C TYR A 184 -14.57 13.70 -9.18
N HIS A 185 -15.84 13.95 -9.45
CA HIS A 185 -16.32 14.26 -10.80
C HIS A 185 -15.74 15.59 -11.30
N THR A 186 -15.83 16.65 -10.51
CA THR A 186 -15.25 17.95 -10.88
C THR A 186 -13.73 17.87 -11.04
N ALA A 187 -13.05 17.16 -10.16
CA ALA A 187 -11.59 16.98 -10.26
C ALA A 187 -11.22 16.22 -11.54
N TRP A 188 -11.98 15.18 -11.88
CA TRP A 188 -11.79 14.37 -13.08
C TRP A 188 -11.99 15.20 -14.36
N ASP A 189 -13.09 15.94 -14.45
CA ASP A 189 -13.40 16.78 -15.60
C ASP A 189 -12.32 17.84 -15.84
N LYS A 190 -11.83 18.48 -14.78
CA LYS A 190 -10.71 19.42 -14.89
C LYS A 190 -9.43 18.75 -15.39
N ALA A 191 -9.15 17.53 -14.92
CA ALA A 191 -7.97 16.78 -15.36
C ALA A 191 -8.06 16.42 -16.86
N LEU A 192 -9.22 15.93 -17.33
CA LEU A 192 -9.43 15.59 -18.74
C LEU A 192 -9.25 16.81 -19.65
N VAL A 193 -9.80 17.94 -19.26
CA VAL A 193 -9.63 19.21 -20.01
C VAL A 193 -8.16 19.62 -20.03
N ALA A 194 -7.47 19.53 -18.88
CA ALA A 194 -6.08 19.98 -18.78
C ALA A 194 -5.11 19.15 -19.64
N VAL A 195 -5.41 17.87 -19.87
CA VAL A 195 -4.56 16.97 -20.70
C VAL A 195 -5.03 16.90 -22.16
N GLY A 196 -6.15 17.52 -22.51
CA GLY A 196 -6.71 17.48 -23.86
C GLY A 196 -7.25 16.12 -24.26
N TYR A 197 -7.85 15.42 -23.32
CA TYR A 197 -8.41 14.07 -23.53
C TYR A 197 -9.57 14.03 -24.52
#